data_e7d4c7c8da3f9c22ea41f6076b70522a
#
_entry.id   e7d4c7c8da3f9c22ea41f6076b70522a
#
_cell.length_a   1.000
_cell.length_b   1.000
_cell.length_c   1.000
_cell.angle_alpha   90.00
_cell.angle_beta   90.00
_cell.angle_gamma   90.00
#
_symmetry.space_group_name_H-M   'P 1'
#
loop_
_entity.id
_entity.type
_entity.pdbx_description
1 polymer ?
#
loop_
_entity_poly.entity_id
_entity_poly.type
_entity_poly.pdbx_seq_one_letter_code
_entity_poly.pdbx_strand_id
1 'polypeptide(L)'
;MRRERLEIGWYAVRPFLIYIVLFITIRSVLYRLLESVLLAASADMTAYYTFWHDAADLLILGIASAGSVLPLLKDGQREIMVTRARSAGAWIAHRKDSRLLMCLLPFGTICLSAFLNLVLAGSGPQSAVTMHPAVMPFAAAVYGILTPFVEELVYRGIVWHRLRRGFSPIEAALISALLFGAAHADLRQGIYAFIMGMVFAMSFELTRRFEVPYLLHCSCNLAVLAASSAGWGEVLANPMWILFFAVSAAASFGYWGRRLHETNYKL
;
A
#
# COMPACT_ATOMS: atom_id res chain seq x y z
N MET A 1 29.46 -12.18 7.96
CA MET A 1 28.50 -12.02 6.82
C MET A 1 27.14 -12.70 7.05
N ARG A 2 27.02 -14.05 7.10
CA ARG A 2 25.70 -14.71 7.22
C ARG A 2 24.97 -14.38 8.53
N ARG A 3 25.63 -14.41 9.66
CA ARG A 3 25.08 -14.07 10.97
C ARG A 3 24.64 -12.61 11.07
N GLU A 4 25.44 -11.73 10.58
CA GLU A 4 25.16 -10.28 10.54
C GLU A 4 23.91 -9.95 9.69
N ARG A 5 23.75 -10.58 8.51
CA ARG A 5 22.55 -10.42 7.67
C ARG A 5 21.29 -10.94 8.38
N LEU A 6 21.40 -12.02 9.16
CA LEU A 6 20.27 -12.53 9.96
C LEU A 6 19.88 -11.54 11.07
N GLU A 7 20.85 -10.93 11.75
CA GLU A 7 20.62 -9.93 12.79
C GLU A 7 19.96 -8.67 12.19
N ILE A 8 20.43 -8.19 11.03
CA ILE A 8 19.83 -7.08 10.29
C ILE A 8 18.40 -7.44 9.85
N GLY A 9 18.19 -8.63 9.30
CA GLY A 9 16.88 -9.11 8.90
C GLY A 9 15.89 -9.15 10.07
N TRP A 10 16.29 -9.68 11.21
CA TRP A 10 15.46 -9.69 12.42
C TRP A 10 15.15 -8.27 12.92
N TYR A 11 16.17 -7.40 12.96
CA TYR A 11 15.99 -6.00 13.35
C TYR A 11 15.02 -5.26 12.44
N ALA A 12 15.01 -5.60 11.14
CA ALA A 12 14.12 -4.99 10.15
C ALA A 12 12.68 -5.54 10.23
N VAL A 13 12.49 -6.84 10.49
CA VAL A 13 11.17 -7.49 10.53
C VAL A 13 10.44 -7.23 11.85
N ARG A 14 11.13 -7.03 12.95
CA ARG A 14 10.53 -6.80 14.28
C ARG A 14 9.46 -5.70 14.30
N PRO A 15 9.63 -4.50 13.70
CA PRO A 15 8.58 -3.48 13.66
C PRO A 15 7.33 -3.94 12.94
N PHE A 16 7.47 -4.71 11.87
CA PHE A 16 6.34 -5.31 11.16
C PHE A 16 5.55 -6.25 12.08
N LEU A 17 6.23 -7.11 12.84
CA LEU A 17 5.56 -8.01 13.79
C LEU A 17 4.82 -7.23 14.89
N ILE A 18 5.41 -6.16 15.40
CA ILE A 18 4.76 -5.29 16.38
C ILE A 18 3.51 -4.66 15.77
N TYR A 19 3.63 -4.11 14.57
CA TYR A 19 2.52 -3.50 13.83
C TYR A 19 1.36 -4.48 13.62
N ILE A 20 1.64 -5.66 13.05
CA ILE A 20 0.59 -6.62 12.69
C ILE A 20 -0.11 -7.21 13.92
N VAL A 21 0.64 -7.52 14.98
CA VAL A 21 0.06 -8.00 16.23
C VAL A 21 -0.84 -6.95 16.86
N LEU A 22 -0.39 -5.71 16.96
CA LEU A 22 -1.20 -4.61 17.50
C LEU A 22 -2.42 -4.33 16.63
N PHE A 23 -2.25 -4.30 15.30
CA PHE A 23 -3.36 -4.08 14.38
C PHE A 23 -4.46 -5.13 14.54
N ILE A 24 -4.09 -6.42 14.51
CA ILE A 24 -5.04 -7.53 14.67
C ILE A 24 -5.69 -7.48 16.06
N THR A 25 -4.90 -7.22 17.11
CA THR A 25 -5.42 -7.17 18.48
C THR A 25 -6.42 -6.03 18.66
N ILE A 26 -6.05 -4.81 18.27
CA ILE A 26 -6.93 -3.64 18.40
C ILE A 26 -8.21 -3.85 17.60
N ARG A 27 -8.08 -4.30 16.35
CA ARG A 27 -9.22 -4.59 15.48
C ARG A 27 -10.16 -5.63 16.10
N SER A 28 -9.62 -6.74 16.58
CA SER A 28 -10.42 -7.83 17.20
C SER A 28 -11.10 -7.40 18.48
N VAL A 29 -10.42 -6.61 19.32
CA VAL A 29 -11.03 -6.06 20.56
C VAL A 29 -12.17 -5.12 20.22
N LEU A 30 -11.99 -4.21 19.27
CA LEU A 30 -13.01 -3.25 18.87
C LEU A 30 -14.25 -3.94 18.28
N TYR A 31 -14.08 -4.97 17.45
CA TYR A 31 -15.20 -5.75 16.92
C TYR A 31 -15.99 -6.46 18.05
N ARG A 32 -15.29 -7.09 19.01
CA ARG A 32 -15.96 -7.74 20.16
C ARG A 32 -16.70 -6.74 21.04
N LEU A 33 -16.12 -5.57 21.27
CA LEU A 33 -16.78 -4.50 22.02
C LEU A 33 -18.04 -4.01 21.30
N LEU A 34 -17.95 -3.79 19.98
CA LEU A 34 -19.10 -3.39 19.18
C LEU A 34 -20.21 -4.45 19.24
N GLU A 35 -19.87 -5.73 19.04
CA GLU A 35 -20.79 -6.86 19.13
C GLU A 35 -21.48 -6.91 20.51
N SER A 36 -20.72 -6.78 21.61
CA SER A 36 -21.27 -6.79 22.96
C SER A 36 -22.22 -5.61 23.21
N VAL A 37 -21.91 -4.43 22.68
CA VAL A 37 -22.80 -3.25 22.79
C VAL A 37 -24.10 -3.46 22.00
N LEU A 38 -24.02 -3.98 20.78
CA LEU A 38 -25.19 -4.27 19.94
C LEU A 38 -26.11 -5.31 20.61
N LEU A 39 -25.53 -6.38 21.16
CA LEU A 39 -26.29 -7.42 21.87
C LEU A 39 -26.95 -6.86 23.14
N ALA A 40 -26.23 -6.07 23.94
CA ALA A 40 -26.77 -5.45 25.15
C ALA A 40 -27.89 -4.44 24.85
N ALA A 41 -27.79 -3.74 23.72
CA ALA A 41 -28.82 -2.79 23.28
C ALA A 41 -30.04 -3.48 22.64
N SER A 42 -30.06 -4.81 22.52
CA SER A 42 -31.07 -5.57 21.75
C SER A 42 -31.28 -4.97 20.35
N ALA A 43 -30.18 -4.51 19.73
CA ALA A 43 -30.21 -3.79 18.47
C ALA A 43 -30.69 -4.70 17.33
N ASP A 44 -31.46 -4.13 16.42
CA ASP A 44 -31.81 -4.80 15.18
C ASP A 44 -30.55 -4.93 14.29
N MET A 45 -30.02 -6.16 14.18
CA MET A 45 -28.84 -6.45 13.38
C MET A 45 -29.07 -6.14 11.90
N THR A 46 -30.31 -6.24 11.40
CA THR A 46 -30.65 -5.89 10.02
C THR A 46 -30.43 -4.40 9.78
N ALA A 47 -30.92 -3.55 10.69
CA ALA A 47 -30.70 -2.11 10.61
C ALA A 47 -29.21 -1.74 10.73
N TYR A 48 -28.47 -2.44 11.63
CA TYR A 48 -27.02 -2.27 11.74
C TYR A 48 -26.32 -2.55 10.40
N TYR A 49 -26.54 -3.74 9.81
CA TYR A 49 -25.89 -4.11 8.56
C TYR A 49 -26.29 -3.22 7.38
N THR A 50 -27.49 -2.65 7.39
CA THR A 50 -27.97 -1.79 6.30
C THR A 50 -27.38 -0.37 6.36
N PHE A 51 -27.18 0.19 7.56
CA PHE A 51 -26.84 1.61 7.70
C PHE A 51 -25.50 1.88 8.36
N TRP A 52 -25.08 1.08 9.35
CA TRP A 52 -23.95 1.41 10.23
C TRP A 52 -22.72 0.56 10.02
N HIS A 53 -22.86 -0.60 9.39
CA HIS A 53 -21.76 -1.55 9.21
C HIS A 53 -20.52 -0.90 8.58
N ASP A 54 -20.69 -0.23 7.43
CA ASP A 54 -19.59 0.38 6.70
C ASP A 54 -18.87 1.46 7.51
N ALA A 55 -19.65 2.30 8.22
CA ALA A 55 -19.08 3.35 9.06
C ALA A 55 -18.33 2.77 10.26
N ALA A 56 -18.87 1.72 10.87
CA ALA A 56 -18.23 1.04 12.00
C ALA A 56 -16.94 0.33 11.57
N ASP A 57 -16.95 -0.38 10.45
CA ASP A 57 -15.77 -1.03 9.88
C ASP A 57 -14.66 -0.04 9.57
N LEU A 58 -15.00 1.08 8.95
CA LEU A 58 -14.04 2.15 8.66
C LEU A 58 -13.47 2.78 9.93
N LEU A 59 -14.31 3.01 10.94
CA LEU A 59 -13.86 3.54 12.23
C LEU A 59 -12.90 2.59 12.93
N ILE A 60 -13.26 1.31 13.00
CA ILE A 60 -12.42 0.25 13.60
C ILE A 60 -11.10 0.13 12.84
N LEU A 61 -11.15 0.12 11.50
CA LEU A 61 -9.94 0.10 10.68
C LEU A 61 -9.05 1.32 10.94
N GLY A 62 -9.64 2.52 10.97
CA GLY A 62 -8.91 3.76 11.24
C GLY A 62 -8.23 3.77 12.60
N ILE A 63 -8.95 3.37 13.66
CA ILE A 63 -8.40 3.28 15.02
C ILE A 63 -7.31 2.19 15.10
N ALA A 64 -7.54 1.01 14.50
CA ALA A 64 -6.57 -0.07 14.50
C ALA A 64 -5.29 0.33 13.75
N SER A 65 -5.41 0.97 12.59
CA SER A 65 -4.28 1.47 11.81
C SER A 65 -3.48 2.52 12.58
N ALA A 66 -4.14 3.56 13.09
CA ALA A 66 -3.49 4.62 13.85
C ALA A 66 -2.88 4.08 15.15
N GLY A 67 -3.61 3.25 15.91
CA GLY A 67 -3.16 2.69 17.18
C GLY A 67 -1.95 1.76 17.05
N SER A 68 -1.92 0.94 15.99
CA SER A 68 -0.82 -0.01 15.77
C SER A 68 0.51 0.64 15.40
N VAL A 69 0.48 1.86 14.83
CA VAL A 69 1.70 2.56 14.43
C VAL A 69 2.26 3.48 15.53
N LEU A 70 1.48 3.83 16.54
CA LEU A 70 1.91 4.77 17.60
C LEU A 70 3.27 4.43 18.22
N PRO A 71 3.57 3.17 18.64
CA PRO A 71 4.88 2.84 19.19
C PRO A 71 6.02 2.93 18.19
N LEU A 72 5.73 2.96 16.90
CA LEU A 72 6.70 2.97 15.80
C LEU A 72 6.94 4.37 15.21
N LEU A 73 6.14 5.37 15.58
CA LEU A 73 6.20 6.72 14.98
C LEU A 73 7.59 7.36 15.12
N LYS A 74 8.21 7.28 16.31
CA LYS A 74 9.54 7.87 16.53
C LYS A 74 10.62 7.21 15.67
N ASP A 75 10.56 5.89 15.54
CA ASP A 75 11.48 5.13 14.69
C ASP A 75 11.28 5.51 13.21
N GLY A 76 10.03 5.54 12.74
CA GLY A 76 9.70 5.93 11.37
C GLY A 76 10.13 7.35 11.04
N GLN A 77 9.84 8.31 11.90
CA GLN A 77 10.28 9.70 11.72
C GLN A 77 11.80 9.82 11.61
N ARG A 78 12.53 9.14 12.50
CA ARG A 78 14.00 9.14 12.49
C ARG A 78 14.57 8.59 11.17
N GLU A 79 14.07 7.46 10.71
CA GLU A 79 14.54 6.81 9.48
C GLU A 79 14.19 7.64 8.24
N ILE A 80 13.00 8.24 8.19
CA ILE A 80 12.58 9.14 7.10
C ILE A 80 13.46 10.40 7.07
N MET A 81 13.78 11.01 8.21
CA MET A 81 14.66 12.18 8.27
C MET A 81 16.06 11.87 7.74
N VAL A 82 16.63 10.71 8.10
CA VAL A 82 17.94 10.26 7.59
C VAL A 82 17.88 10.06 6.07
N THR A 83 16.80 9.51 5.54
CA THR A 83 16.65 9.33 4.09
C THR A 83 16.50 10.65 3.37
N ARG A 84 15.73 11.58 3.91
CA ARG A 84 15.53 12.92 3.34
C ARG A 84 16.86 13.69 3.27
N ALA A 85 17.69 13.59 4.28
CA ALA A 85 19.03 14.19 4.26
C ALA A 85 19.94 13.63 3.14
N ARG A 86 19.64 12.42 2.64
CA ARG A 86 20.35 11.76 1.54
C ARG A 86 19.65 11.90 0.18
N SER A 87 18.56 12.65 0.09
CA SER A 87 17.75 12.77 -1.15
C SER A 87 18.49 13.43 -2.30
N ALA A 88 19.49 14.28 -2.02
CA ALA A 88 20.35 14.87 -3.05
C ALA A 88 21.13 13.82 -3.86
N GLY A 89 21.41 12.65 -3.28
CA GLY A 89 22.03 11.50 -3.96
C GLY A 89 21.04 10.54 -4.63
N ALA A 90 19.75 10.90 -4.70
CA ALA A 90 18.75 10.06 -5.36
C ALA A 90 19.01 10.01 -6.87
N TRP A 91 18.78 8.82 -7.46
CA TRP A 91 18.97 8.63 -8.90
C TRP A 91 18.20 9.66 -9.74
N ILE A 92 16.93 9.91 -9.38
CA ILE A 92 16.05 10.85 -10.11
C ILE A 92 16.55 12.31 -10.07
N ALA A 93 17.26 12.71 -9.01
CA ALA A 93 17.70 14.10 -8.82
C ALA A 93 18.71 14.57 -9.88
N HIS A 94 19.44 13.63 -10.48
CA HIS A 94 20.48 13.91 -11.47
C HIS A 94 20.02 13.72 -12.92
N ARG A 95 18.69 13.54 -13.13
CA ARG A 95 18.13 13.25 -14.45
C ARG A 95 17.59 14.50 -15.14
N LYS A 96 17.97 14.71 -16.41
CA LYS A 96 17.38 15.77 -17.24
C LYS A 96 15.91 15.54 -17.55
N ASP A 97 15.50 14.27 -17.63
CA ASP A 97 14.13 13.81 -17.88
C ASP A 97 13.33 13.51 -16.59
N SER A 98 13.80 13.99 -15.43
CA SER A 98 13.17 13.72 -14.13
C SER A 98 11.68 14.06 -14.08
N ARG A 99 11.26 15.16 -14.73
CA ARG A 99 9.84 15.56 -14.79
C ARG A 99 8.98 14.51 -15.51
N LEU A 100 9.44 14.02 -16.67
CA LEU A 100 8.74 12.99 -17.42
C LEU A 100 8.67 11.68 -16.62
N LEU A 101 9.80 11.27 -16.02
CA LEU A 101 9.85 10.11 -15.15
C LEU A 101 8.87 10.21 -13.98
N MET A 102 8.81 11.38 -13.32
CA MET A 102 7.87 11.61 -12.21
C MET A 102 6.39 11.69 -12.64
N CYS A 103 6.09 11.98 -13.89
CA CYS A 103 4.74 11.88 -14.45
C CYS A 103 4.38 10.44 -14.84
N LEU A 104 5.32 9.71 -15.46
CA LEU A 104 5.09 8.33 -15.90
C LEU A 104 4.96 7.35 -14.72
N LEU A 105 5.60 7.63 -13.59
CA LEU A 105 5.56 6.76 -12.43
C LEU A 105 4.13 6.61 -11.85
N PRO A 106 3.40 7.67 -11.47
CA PRO A 106 2.03 7.54 -10.99
C PRO A 106 1.09 7.00 -12.07
N PHE A 107 1.23 7.43 -13.32
CA PHE A 107 0.42 6.92 -14.42
C PHE A 107 0.59 5.41 -14.59
N GLY A 108 1.83 4.93 -14.71
CA GLY A 108 2.11 3.49 -14.84
C GLY A 108 1.68 2.69 -13.61
N THR A 109 1.81 3.27 -12.42
CA THR A 109 1.42 2.62 -11.15
C THR A 109 -0.10 2.47 -11.05
N ILE A 110 -0.87 3.50 -11.41
CA ILE A 110 -2.35 3.44 -11.47
C ILE A 110 -2.81 2.43 -12.53
N CYS A 111 -2.20 2.44 -13.72
CA CYS A 111 -2.51 1.47 -14.77
C CYS A 111 -2.19 0.03 -14.32
N LEU A 112 -1.06 -0.21 -13.67
CA LEU A 112 -0.71 -1.52 -13.13
C LEU A 112 -1.71 -1.95 -12.06
N SER A 113 -2.07 -1.05 -11.14
CA SER A 113 -3.08 -1.29 -10.11
C SER A 113 -4.43 -1.69 -10.72
N ALA A 114 -4.92 -0.93 -11.71
CA ALA A 114 -6.16 -1.24 -12.41
C ALA A 114 -6.10 -2.60 -13.11
N PHE A 115 -5.02 -2.86 -13.85
CA PHE A 115 -4.79 -4.14 -14.53
C PHE A 115 -4.83 -5.32 -13.55
N LEU A 116 -4.07 -5.23 -12.45
CA LEU A 116 -4.00 -6.30 -11.44
C LEU A 116 -5.36 -6.53 -10.77
N ASN A 117 -6.08 -5.46 -10.42
CA ASN A 117 -7.41 -5.59 -9.84
C ASN A 117 -8.37 -6.33 -10.80
N LEU A 118 -8.37 -5.98 -12.09
CA LEU A 118 -9.25 -6.60 -13.08
C LEU A 118 -8.90 -8.07 -13.33
N VAL A 119 -7.60 -8.40 -13.42
CA VAL A 119 -7.14 -9.78 -13.69
C VAL A 119 -7.31 -10.67 -12.47
N LEU A 120 -6.97 -10.19 -11.27
CA LEU A 120 -7.05 -10.99 -10.04
C LEU A 120 -8.47 -11.13 -9.51
N ALA A 121 -9.38 -10.19 -9.83
CA ALA A 121 -10.78 -10.30 -9.45
C ALA A 121 -11.47 -11.51 -10.12
N GLY A 122 -11.03 -11.91 -11.32
CA GLY A 122 -11.63 -13.01 -12.08
C GLY A 122 -13.04 -12.68 -12.58
N SER A 123 -13.70 -13.67 -13.20
CA SER A 123 -15.07 -13.56 -13.76
C SER A 123 -16.17 -13.62 -12.68
N GLY A 124 -15.84 -13.66 -11.39
CA GLY A 124 -16.82 -13.61 -10.31
C GLY A 124 -17.34 -12.19 -10.12
N PRO A 125 -18.56 -12.02 -9.53
CA PRO A 125 -18.98 -10.70 -9.12
C PRO A 125 -17.87 -10.17 -8.21
N GLN A 126 -17.19 -9.11 -8.68
CA GLN A 126 -16.36 -8.34 -7.77
C GLN A 126 -17.31 -7.99 -6.63
N SER A 127 -16.94 -8.33 -5.41
CA SER A 127 -17.45 -7.60 -4.27
C SER A 127 -16.91 -6.16 -4.48
N ALA A 128 -17.57 -5.44 -5.41
CA ALA A 128 -17.52 -4.00 -5.38
C ALA A 128 -17.74 -3.69 -3.92
N VAL A 129 -16.82 -3.00 -3.30
CA VAL A 129 -17.04 -2.48 -1.95
C VAL A 129 -18.19 -1.50 -2.12
N THR A 130 -19.42 -2.05 -2.12
CA THR A 130 -20.66 -1.27 -2.24
C THR A 130 -20.90 -0.64 -0.88
N MET A 131 -20.10 0.36 -0.57
CA MET A 131 -20.32 1.17 0.62
C MET A 131 -21.48 2.14 0.38
N HIS A 132 -22.21 2.39 1.44
CA HIS A 132 -23.26 3.42 1.38
C HIS A 132 -22.64 4.76 0.96
N PRO A 133 -23.23 5.50 -0.02
CA PRO A 133 -22.65 6.73 -0.56
C PRO A 133 -22.27 7.78 0.51
N ALA A 134 -23.04 7.86 1.59
CA ALA A 134 -22.78 8.81 2.69
C ALA A 134 -21.45 8.55 3.43
N VAL A 135 -20.92 7.33 3.41
CA VAL A 135 -19.63 7.01 4.07
C VAL A 135 -18.42 7.14 3.14
N MET A 136 -18.64 7.40 1.84
CA MET A 136 -17.56 7.51 0.85
C MET A 136 -16.47 8.53 1.20
N PRO A 137 -16.76 9.75 1.71
CA PRO A 137 -15.70 10.67 2.13
C PRO A 137 -14.86 10.10 3.28
N PHE A 138 -15.51 9.37 4.20
CA PHE A 138 -14.81 8.71 5.30
C PHE A 138 -13.98 7.52 4.81
N ALA A 139 -14.51 6.73 3.87
CA ALA A 139 -13.76 5.66 3.21
C ALA A 139 -12.52 6.20 2.48
N ALA A 140 -12.65 7.30 1.77
CA ALA A 140 -11.51 7.96 1.12
C ALA A 140 -10.46 8.42 2.15
N ALA A 141 -10.87 8.96 3.29
CA ALA A 141 -9.95 9.35 4.36
C ALA A 141 -9.23 8.14 4.98
N VAL A 142 -9.94 7.05 5.26
CA VAL A 142 -9.37 5.87 5.93
C VAL A 142 -8.60 4.99 4.94
N TYR A 143 -9.25 4.47 3.89
CA TYR A 143 -8.61 3.58 2.92
C TYR A 143 -7.66 4.31 1.96
N GLY A 144 -8.02 5.55 1.58
CA GLY A 144 -7.26 6.30 0.59
C GLY A 144 -6.07 7.06 1.15
N ILE A 145 -6.08 7.43 2.43
CA ILE A 145 -5.07 8.34 2.99
C ILE A 145 -4.42 7.74 4.25
N LEU A 146 -5.20 7.42 5.29
CA LEU A 146 -4.67 7.00 6.58
C LEU A 146 -3.96 5.65 6.52
N THR A 147 -4.64 4.63 5.99
CA THR A 147 -4.07 3.28 5.88
C THR A 147 -2.81 3.26 5.03
N PRO A 148 -2.77 3.86 3.82
CA PRO A 148 -1.53 4.01 3.06
C PRO A 148 -0.41 4.70 3.82
N PHE A 149 -0.71 5.75 4.60
CA PHE A 149 0.32 6.42 5.40
C PHE A 149 0.95 5.48 6.43
N VAL A 150 0.12 4.76 7.18
CA VAL A 150 0.57 3.82 8.21
C VAL A 150 1.40 2.69 7.58
N GLU A 151 0.91 2.13 6.49
CA GLU A 151 1.59 1.04 5.80
C GLU A 151 2.92 1.49 5.20
N GLU A 152 2.97 2.61 4.49
CA GLU A 152 4.23 3.11 3.94
C GLU A 152 5.23 3.47 5.05
N LEU A 153 4.76 4.01 6.18
CA LEU A 153 5.63 4.28 7.33
C LEU A 153 6.28 3.00 7.86
N VAL A 154 5.50 1.93 8.01
CA VAL A 154 6.03 0.65 8.50
C VAL A 154 6.93 0.00 7.46
N TYR A 155 6.45 -0.17 6.22
CA TYR A 155 7.15 -0.97 5.22
C TYR A 155 8.33 -0.23 4.56
N ARG A 156 8.19 1.06 4.22
CA ARG A 156 9.25 1.85 3.54
C ARG A 156 10.01 2.73 4.51
N GLY A 157 9.30 3.34 5.45
CA GLY A 157 9.93 4.16 6.47
C GLY A 157 10.81 3.37 7.43
N ILE A 158 10.43 2.15 7.81
CA ILE A 158 11.17 1.38 8.82
C ILE A 158 11.76 0.10 8.26
N VAL A 159 10.93 -0.84 7.78
CA VAL A 159 11.38 -2.19 7.39
C VAL A 159 12.39 -2.12 6.26
N TRP A 160 12.01 -1.52 5.13
CA TRP A 160 12.88 -1.40 3.96
C TRP A 160 14.18 -0.66 4.30
N HIS A 161 14.08 0.44 5.05
CA HIS A 161 15.25 1.24 5.43
C HIS A 161 16.25 0.45 6.28
N ARG A 162 15.76 -0.38 7.21
CA ARG A 162 16.60 -1.25 8.03
C ARG A 162 17.22 -2.39 7.20
N LEU A 163 16.45 -2.99 6.28
CA LEU A 163 16.97 -4.01 5.35
C LEU A 163 18.11 -3.47 4.49
N ARG A 164 18.02 -2.22 4.03
CA ARG A 164 19.06 -1.57 3.21
C ARG A 164 20.43 -1.41 3.90
N ARG A 165 20.51 -1.75 5.17
CA ARG A 165 21.81 -1.78 5.90
C ARG A 165 22.64 -3.01 5.58
N GLY A 166 22.04 -4.10 5.10
CA GLY A 166 22.75 -5.35 4.82
C GLY A 166 22.28 -6.11 3.59
N PHE A 167 21.27 -5.58 2.89
CA PHE A 167 20.68 -6.19 1.70
C PHE A 167 20.75 -5.23 0.52
N SER A 168 20.85 -5.79 -0.69
CA SER A 168 20.76 -5.00 -1.93
C SER A 168 19.37 -4.34 -2.07
N PRO A 169 19.21 -3.34 -2.95
CA PRO A 169 17.90 -2.74 -3.20
C PRO A 169 16.81 -3.75 -3.56
N ILE A 170 17.12 -4.69 -4.45
CA ILE A 170 16.18 -5.71 -4.89
C ILE A 170 15.82 -6.68 -3.75
N GLU A 171 16.80 -7.18 -3.00
CA GLU A 171 16.55 -8.06 -1.86
C GLU A 171 15.67 -7.36 -0.80
N ALA A 172 15.98 -6.11 -0.48
CA ALA A 172 15.20 -5.32 0.48
C ALA A 172 13.77 -5.07 -0.02
N ALA A 173 13.61 -4.78 -1.31
CA ALA A 173 12.30 -4.59 -1.93
C ALA A 173 11.48 -5.89 -1.91
N LEU A 174 12.09 -7.02 -2.26
CA LEU A 174 11.43 -8.34 -2.23
C LEU A 174 10.96 -8.70 -0.82
N ILE A 175 11.82 -8.57 0.19
CA ILE A 175 11.47 -8.90 1.58
C ILE A 175 10.35 -7.97 2.07
N SER A 176 10.48 -6.66 1.86
CA SER A 176 9.45 -5.69 2.27
C SER A 176 8.12 -5.94 1.58
N ALA A 177 8.13 -6.26 0.28
CA ALA A 177 6.92 -6.55 -0.49
C ALA A 177 6.28 -7.89 -0.09
N LEU A 178 7.08 -8.91 0.23
CA LEU A 178 6.58 -10.18 0.77
C LEU A 178 5.86 -9.99 2.10
N LEU A 179 6.42 -9.20 3.01
CA LEU A 179 5.77 -8.88 4.28
C LEU A 179 4.48 -8.08 4.06
N PHE A 180 4.48 -7.16 3.08
CA PHE A 180 3.30 -6.37 2.72
C PHE A 180 2.18 -7.25 2.16
N GLY A 181 2.51 -8.16 1.23
CA GLY A 181 1.54 -9.13 0.70
C GLY A 181 1.02 -10.09 1.77
N ALA A 182 1.90 -10.60 2.64
CA ALA A 182 1.53 -11.53 3.71
C ALA A 182 0.63 -10.92 4.80
N ALA A 183 0.60 -9.60 4.93
CA ALA A 183 -0.31 -8.90 5.84
C ALA A 183 -1.77 -8.91 5.38
N HIS A 184 -2.04 -9.28 4.13
CA HIS A 184 -3.38 -9.35 3.57
C HIS A 184 -3.95 -10.76 3.73
N ALA A 185 -5.17 -10.86 4.28
CA ALA A 185 -5.80 -12.15 4.59
C ALA A 185 -6.27 -12.93 3.34
N ASP A 186 -6.59 -12.21 2.26
CA ASP A 186 -6.99 -12.79 0.98
C ASP A 186 -5.77 -12.96 0.06
N LEU A 187 -5.63 -14.16 -0.54
CA LEU A 187 -4.49 -14.49 -1.39
C LEU A 187 -4.39 -13.59 -2.64
N ARG A 188 -5.51 -13.24 -3.25
CA ARG A 188 -5.52 -12.38 -4.44
C ARG A 188 -5.05 -10.97 -4.08
N GLN A 189 -5.56 -10.46 -2.97
CA GLN A 189 -5.13 -9.18 -2.43
C GLN A 189 -3.67 -9.22 -1.98
N GLY A 190 -3.20 -10.34 -1.41
CA GLY A 190 -1.79 -10.56 -1.07
C GLY A 190 -0.87 -10.53 -2.28
N ILE A 191 -1.26 -11.16 -3.40
CA ILE A 191 -0.49 -11.12 -4.66
C ILE A 191 -0.48 -9.69 -5.22
N TYR A 192 -1.63 -9.02 -5.26
CA TYR A 192 -1.73 -7.62 -5.65
C TYR A 192 -0.79 -6.74 -4.81
N ALA A 193 -0.90 -6.84 -3.49
CA ALA A 193 -0.10 -6.07 -2.54
C ALA A 193 1.40 -6.35 -2.69
N PHE A 194 1.80 -7.60 -2.91
CA PHE A 194 3.20 -7.94 -3.18
C PHE A 194 3.75 -7.21 -4.41
N ILE A 195 3.03 -7.27 -5.53
CA ILE A 195 3.47 -6.61 -6.79
C ILE A 195 3.52 -5.09 -6.61
N MET A 196 2.46 -4.49 -6.06
CA MET A 196 2.42 -3.06 -5.78
C MET A 196 3.48 -2.66 -4.75
N GLY A 197 3.73 -3.52 -3.77
CA GLY A 197 4.78 -3.37 -2.78
C GLY A 197 6.18 -3.26 -3.39
N MET A 198 6.48 -4.02 -4.42
CA MET A 198 7.72 -3.90 -5.18
C MET A 198 7.84 -2.54 -5.87
N VAL A 199 6.77 -2.07 -6.51
CA VAL A 199 6.74 -0.75 -7.18
C VAL A 199 6.97 0.36 -6.15
N PHE A 200 6.29 0.32 -5.00
CA PHE A 200 6.45 1.33 -3.96
C PHE A 200 7.86 1.31 -3.35
N ALA A 201 8.45 0.14 -3.09
CA ALA A 201 9.80 0.03 -2.58
C ALA A 201 10.84 0.56 -3.58
N MET A 202 10.69 0.24 -4.87
CA MET A 202 11.58 0.73 -5.91
C MET A 202 11.42 2.23 -6.16
N SER A 203 10.20 2.76 -6.10
CA SER A 203 9.97 4.20 -6.19
C SER A 203 10.66 4.96 -5.06
N PHE A 204 10.66 4.39 -3.85
CA PHE A 204 11.38 4.94 -2.71
C PHE A 204 12.91 4.88 -2.90
N GLU A 205 13.45 3.75 -3.37
CA GLU A 205 14.88 3.62 -3.67
C GLU A 205 15.36 4.69 -4.64
N LEU A 206 14.63 4.88 -5.74
CA LEU A 206 15.03 5.75 -6.84
C LEU A 206 14.86 7.23 -6.55
N THR A 207 13.89 7.58 -5.71
CA THR A 207 13.57 8.98 -5.39
C THR A 207 14.12 9.42 -4.03
N ARG A 208 14.35 8.50 -3.11
CA ARG A 208 14.72 8.77 -1.70
C ARG A 208 13.75 9.71 -0.99
N ARG A 209 12.49 9.73 -1.42
CA ARG A 209 11.44 10.59 -0.89
C ARG A 209 10.27 9.73 -0.43
N PHE A 210 9.96 9.80 0.85
CA PHE A 210 8.86 9.04 1.46
C PHE A 210 7.50 9.40 0.85
N GLU A 211 7.34 10.66 0.47
CA GLU A 211 6.11 11.17 -0.12
C GLU A 211 5.75 10.47 -1.44
N VAL A 212 6.74 9.96 -2.19
CA VAL A 212 6.50 9.33 -3.50
C VAL A 212 5.74 8.01 -3.36
N PRO A 213 6.25 6.97 -2.69
CA PRO A 213 5.48 5.74 -2.51
C PRO A 213 4.15 5.96 -1.79
N TYR A 214 4.11 6.86 -0.80
CA TYR A 214 2.87 7.22 -0.11
C TYR A 214 1.81 7.78 -1.06
N LEU A 215 2.15 8.78 -1.87
CA LEU A 215 1.21 9.36 -2.85
C LEU A 215 0.81 8.38 -3.94
N LEU A 216 1.73 7.51 -4.40
CA LEU A 216 1.40 6.45 -5.34
C LEU A 216 0.38 5.48 -4.74
N HIS A 217 0.58 5.07 -3.49
CA HIS A 217 -0.34 4.18 -2.79
C HIS A 217 -1.72 4.83 -2.60
N CYS A 218 -1.77 6.07 -2.11
CA CYS A 218 -3.01 6.84 -2.01
C CYS A 218 -3.74 6.92 -3.36
N SER A 219 -3.01 7.24 -4.43
CA SER A 219 -3.60 7.37 -5.78
C SER A 219 -4.22 6.07 -6.26
N CYS A 220 -3.57 4.92 -6.01
CA CYS A 220 -4.11 3.61 -6.38
C CYS A 220 -5.38 3.28 -5.59
N ASN A 221 -5.36 3.46 -4.26
CA ASN A 221 -6.50 3.15 -3.41
C ASN A 221 -7.70 4.07 -3.73
N LEU A 222 -7.46 5.36 -3.92
CA LEU A 222 -8.51 6.32 -4.30
C LEU A 222 -9.07 6.04 -5.70
N ALA A 223 -8.23 5.64 -6.67
CA ALA A 223 -8.70 5.28 -8.00
C ALA A 223 -9.59 4.04 -7.98
N VAL A 224 -9.21 3.01 -7.22
CA VAL A 224 -10.02 1.79 -7.04
C VAL A 224 -11.33 2.12 -6.33
N LEU A 225 -11.29 2.91 -5.25
CA LEU A 225 -12.48 3.33 -4.52
C LEU A 225 -13.44 4.13 -5.42
N ALA A 226 -12.91 5.08 -6.20
CA ALA A 226 -13.70 5.88 -7.14
C ALA A 226 -14.34 5.02 -8.24
N ALA A 227 -13.59 4.10 -8.83
CA ALA A 227 -14.10 3.19 -9.86
C ALA A 227 -15.19 2.27 -9.31
N SER A 228 -15.02 1.74 -8.09
CA SER A 228 -16.01 0.90 -7.41
C SER A 228 -17.28 1.69 -7.09
N SER A 229 -17.15 2.90 -6.54
CA SER A 229 -18.31 3.74 -6.19
C SER A 229 -19.08 4.25 -7.40
N ALA A 230 -18.41 4.44 -8.54
CA ALA A 230 -19.04 4.81 -9.79
C ALA A 230 -19.68 3.62 -10.55
N GLY A 231 -19.55 2.40 -10.03
CA GLY A 231 -20.08 1.19 -10.70
C GLY A 231 -19.33 0.84 -12.00
N TRP A 232 -18.09 1.29 -12.17
CA TRP A 232 -17.33 1.10 -13.42
C TRP A 232 -16.73 -0.30 -13.56
N GLY A 233 -16.94 -1.20 -12.60
CA GLY A 233 -16.37 -2.54 -12.61
C GLY A 233 -16.63 -3.32 -13.91
N GLU A 234 -17.88 -3.36 -14.36
CA GLU A 234 -18.26 -4.05 -15.61
C GLU A 234 -17.68 -3.38 -16.86
N VAL A 235 -17.69 -2.04 -16.90
CA VAL A 235 -17.15 -1.26 -18.03
C VAL A 235 -15.65 -1.50 -18.15
N LEU A 236 -14.92 -1.45 -17.05
CA LEU A 236 -13.48 -1.63 -17.00
C LEU A 236 -13.05 -3.10 -17.20
N ALA A 237 -13.92 -4.07 -16.93
CA ALA A 237 -13.68 -5.49 -17.19
C ALA A 237 -13.68 -5.85 -18.69
N ASN A 238 -14.02 -4.91 -19.59
CA ASN A 238 -13.89 -5.12 -21.03
C ASN A 238 -12.42 -5.36 -21.40
N PRO A 239 -12.11 -6.39 -22.21
CA PRO A 239 -10.74 -6.73 -22.62
C PRO A 239 -9.93 -5.57 -23.20
N MET A 240 -10.58 -4.60 -23.86
CA MET A 240 -9.89 -3.40 -24.36
C MET A 240 -9.29 -2.55 -23.24
N TRP A 241 -10.01 -2.37 -22.12
CA TRP A 241 -9.49 -1.63 -20.99
C TRP A 241 -8.37 -2.41 -20.28
N ILE A 242 -8.52 -3.73 -20.13
CA ILE A 242 -7.47 -4.58 -19.57
C ILE A 242 -6.19 -4.46 -20.38
N LEU A 243 -6.30 -4.55 -21.73
CA LEU A 243 -5.17 -4.38 -22.62
C LEU A 243 -4.58 -2.96 -22.54
N PHE A 244 -5.42 -1.93 -22.49
CA PHE A 244 -4.97 -0.55 -22.36
C PHE A 244 -4.14 -0.35 -21.07
N PHE A 245 -4.62 -0.84 -19.91
CA PHE A 245 -3.90 -0.73 -18.65
C PHE A 245 -2.60 -1.53 -18.66
N ALA A 246 -2.61 -2.75 -19.21
CA ALA A 246 -1.41 -3.58 -19.33
C ALA A 246 -0.33 -2.90 -20.18
N VAL A 247 -0.69 -2.42 -21.36
CA VAL A 247 0.24 -1.75 -22.30
C VAL A 247 0.76 -0.44 -21.70
N SER A 248 -0.12 0.35 -21.10
CA SER A 248 0.26 1.63 -20.47
C SER A 248 1.24 1.43 -19.31
N ALA A 249 0.99 0.45 -18.44
CA ALA A 249 1.90 0.08 -17.36
C ALA A 249 3.24 -0.40 -17.92
N ALA A 250 3.22 -1.34 -18.89
CA ALA A 250 4.42 -1.87 -19.51
C ALA A 250 5.27 -0.79 -20.19
N ALA A 251 4.63 0.13 -20.91
CA ALA A 251 5.31 1.25 -21.56
C ALA A 251 5.97 2.20 -20.53
N SER A 252 5.23 2.54 -19.46
CA SER A 252 5.73 3.42 -18.42
C SER A 252 6.93 2.81 -17.67
N PHE A 253 6.79 1.58 -17.19
CA PHE A 253 7.89 0.90 -16.49
C PHE A 253 9.02 0.46 -17.42
N GLY A 254 8.71 0.14 -18.69
CA GLY A 254 9.71 -0.12 -19.73
C GLY A 254 10.58 1.10 -19.99
N TYR A 255 10.00 2.29 -20.02
CA TYR A 255 10.76 3.54 -20.14
C TYR A 255 11.67 3.74 -18.90
N TRP A 256 11.16 3.54 -17.68
CA TRP A 256 11.94 3.59 -16.45
C TRP A 256 13.10 2.59 -16.48
N GLY A 257 12.83 1.33 -16.83
CA GLY A 257 13.83 0.27 -16.91
C GLY A 257 14.95 0.58 -17.90
N ARG A 258 14.59 1.10 -19.10
CA ARG A 258 15.56 1.55 -20.10
C ARG A 258 16.48 2.63 -19.54
N ARG A 259 15.91 3.63 -18.87
CA ARG A 259 16.68 4.73 -18.29
C ARG A 259 17.59 4.29 -17.15
N LEU A 260 17.17 3.30 -16.34
CA LEU A 260 18.03 2.68 -15.34
C LEU A 260 19.20 1.92 -15.96
N HIS A 261 18.94 1.15 -17.00
CA HIS A 261 19.95 0.40 -17.74
C HIS A 261 20.99 1.34 -18.39
N GLU A 262 20.55 2.39 -19.07
CA GLU A 262 21.44 3.38 -19.72
C GLU A 262 22.41 4.07 -18.73
N THR A 263 22.05 4.12 -17.46
CA THR A 263 22.87 4.74 -16.40
C THR A 263 23.73 3.76 -15.63
N ASN A 264 23.66 2.46 -15.96
CA ASN A 264 24.32 1.40 -15.18
C ASN A 264 24.00 1.47 -13.68
N TYR A 265 22.77 1.88 -13.33
CA TYR A 265 22.37 1.98 -11.94
C TYR A 265 22.32 0.57 -11.32
N LYS A 266 23.15 0.34 -10.30
CA LYS A 266 23.20 -0.94 -9.60
C LYS A 266 22.04 -1.04 -8.60
N LEU A 267 21.05 -1.85 -8.93
CA LEU A 267 19.94 -2.22 -8.07
C LEU A 267 20.30 -3.29 -7.04
#